data_eb4c8a755cec89780a74a13bc4273207
#
_entry.id   eb4c8a755cec89780a74a13bc4273207
#
_cell.length_a   1.000
_cell.length_b   1.000
_cell.length_c   1.000
_cell.angle_alpha   90.00
_cell.angle_beta   90.00
_cell.angle_gamma   90.00
#
_symmetry.space_group_name_H-M   'P 1'
#
loop_
_entity.id
_entity.type
_entity.pdbx_description
1 polymer ?
#
loop_
_entity_poly.entity_id
_entity_poly.type
_entity_poly.pdbx_seq_one_letter_code
_entity_poly.pdbx_strand_id
1 'polypeptide(L)'
;SPHARARIVRIDTTRARALTGVRAVVTGDELDVRVGLYIVDKYVLARGEVRHYGEAVAAVAADSLEIARRATDMIEVEYEPLPPVLHHMEALEEGAPLVHPKLGEYEYFKPAFTPRPGTNIANHTRLRKGDVDKGFAASEWVIEREYTNPSVQHVPMETHVAVVEWKSGDQV
;
A
#
# COMPACT_ATOMS: atom_id res chain seq x y z
N SER A 1 8.62 -6.84 3.24
CA SER A 1 7.94 -7.61 4.29
C SER A 1 7.50 -8.98 3.80
N PRO A 2 7.66 -10.06 4.57
CA PRO A 2 7.12 -11.39 4.28
C PRO A 2 5.69 -11.60 4.82
N HIS A 3 5.08 -10.58 5.42
CA HIS A 3 3.77 -10.65 6.05
C HIS A 3 2.70 -9.90 5.25
N ALA A 4 1.48 -10.44 5.24
CA ALA A 4 0.31 -9.75 4.69
C ALA A 4 -0.09 -8.54 5.54
N ARG A 5 0.11 -8.64 6.87
CA ARG A 5 -0.01 -7.55 7.83
C ARG A 5 0.82 -7.85 9.07
N ALA A 6 1.63 -6.90 9.52
CA ALA A 6 2.39 -7.03 10.75
C ALA A 6 2.80 -5.66 11.30
N ARG A 7 2.94 -5.57 12.61
CA ARG A 7 3.62 -4.45 13.26
C ARG A 7 5.13 -4.61 13.07
N ILE A 8 5.81 -3.53 12.76
CA ILE A 8 7.27 -3.47 12.78
C ILE A 8 7.68 -3.19 14.23
N VAL A 9 8.30 -4.18 14.89
CA VAL A 9 8.77 -4.06 16.27
C VAL A 9 10.12 -3.37 16.30
N ARG A 10 11.04 -3.79 15.40
CA ARG A 10 12.39 -3.26 15.30
C ARG A 10 12.96 -3.44 13.91
N ILE A 11 13.72 -2.46 13.44
CA ILE A 11 14.58 -2.56 12.26
C ILE A 11 16.02 -2.31 12.71
N ASP A 12 16.89 -3.31 12.56
CA ASP A 12 18.31 -3.18 12.86
C ASP A 12 19.10 -3.04 11.56
N THR A 13 19.65 -1.85 11.34
CA THR A 13 20.45 -1.51 10.16
C THR A 13 21.95 -1.45 10.45
N THR A 14 22.38 -1.77 11.68
CA THR A 14 23.75 -1.57 12.16
C THR A 14 24.77 -2.27 11.27
N ARG A 15 24.55 -3.53 10.94
CA ARG A 15 25.45 -4.33 10.10
C ARG A 15 25.47 -3.83 8.65
N ALA A 16 24.30 -3.44 8.13
CA ALA A 16 24.18 -2.90 6.79
C ALA A 16 24.95 -1.58 6.65
N ARG A 17 24.78 -0.67 7.63
CA ARG A 17 25.47 0.64 7.65
C ARG A 17 27.00 0.50 7.78
N ALA A 18 27.48 -0.56 8.44
CA ALA A 18 28.90 -0.80 8.63
C ALA A 18 29.59 -1.46 7.40
N LEU A 19 28.84 -1.92 6.41
CA LEU A 19 29.40 -2.57 5.24
C LEU A 19 30.13 -1.55 4.35
N THR A 20 31.41 -1.81 4.05
CA THR A 20 32.21 -0.94 3.18
C THR A 20 31.54 -0.75 1.80
N GLY A 21 31.43 0.49 1.35
CA GLY A 21 30.78 0.85 0.10
C GLY A 21 29.27 1.15 0.24
N VAL A 22 28.67 0.99 1.41
CA VAL A 22 27.33 1.50 1.71
C VAL A 22 27.43 3.00 1.97
N ARG A 23 26.60 3.79 1.33
CA ARG A 23 26.54 5.25 1.44
C ARG A 23 25.42 5.74 2.34
N ALA A 24 24.27 5.07 2.26
CA ALA A 24 23.13 5.36 3.12
C ALA A 24 22.25 4.12 3.32
N VAL A 25 21.61 4.04 4.46
CA VAL A 25 20.49 3.14 4.75
C VAL A 25 19.40 3.99 5.37
N VAL A 26 18.20 3.95 4.80
CA VAL A 26 17.04 4.73 5.23
C VAL A 26 15.90 3.79 5.59
N THR A 27 15.21 4.06 6.67
CA THR A 27 14.01 3.33 7.13
C THR A 27 12.78 4.24 7.09
N GLY A 28 11.59 3.66 7.27
CA GLY A 28 10.36 4.43 7.33
C GLY A 28 10.32 5.45 8.47
N ASP A 29 11.06 5.24 9.56
CA ASP A 29 11.12 6.19 10.68
C ASP A 29 11.92 7.45 10.35
N GLU A 30 12.88 7.32 9.42
CA GLU A 30 13.72 8.43 8.95
C GLU A 30 13.10 9.17 7.75
N LEU A 31 12.07 8.57 7.09
CA LEU A 31 11.46 9.10 5.87
C LEU A 31 9.93 9.19 6.02
N ASP A 32 9.43 10.33 6.49
CA ASP A 32 7.98 10.57 6.62
C ASP A 32 7.39 11.13 5.31
N VAL A 33 7.48 10.34 4.24
CA VAL A 33 6.93 10.69 2.93
C VAL A 33 5.83 9.72 2.56
N ARG A 34 4.67 10.26 2.21
CA ARG A 34 3.52 9.51 1.71
C ARG A 34 3.28 9.79 0.22
N VAL A 35 2.78 8.80 -0.46
CA VAL A 35 2.39 8.87 -1.86
C VAL A 35 1.00 8.25 -2.05
N GLY A 36 0.33 8.64 -3.12
CA GLY A 36 -0.96 8.10 -3.51
C GLY A 36 -1.57 8.93 -4.62
N LEU A 37 -2.21 8.29 -5.59
CA LEU A 37 -2.83 8.99 -6.72
C LEU A 37 -4.16 9.66 -6.33
N TYR A 38 -4.98 8.95 -5.56
CA TYR A 38 -6.31 9.41 -5.16
C TYR A 38 -6.42 9.66 -3.66
N ILE A 39 -5.72 8.86 -2.87
CA ILE A 39 -5.59 8.99 -1.42
C ILE A 39 -4.10 8.87 -1.11
N VAL A 40 -3.54 9.85 -0.38
CA VAL A 40 -2.11 9.89 -0.02
C VAL A 40 -1.93 9.09 1.28
N ASP A 41 -2.09 7.78 1.21
CA ASP A 41 -2.16 6.86 2.36
C ASP A 41 -0.95 5.92 2.49
N LYS A 42 -0.14 5.79 1.42
CA LYS A 42 0.99 4.86 1.37
C LYS A 42 2.31 5.56 1.70
N TYR A 43 2.99 5.07 2.72
CA TYR A 43 4.39 5.46 2.95
C TYR A 43 5.31 4.90 1.86
N VAL A 44 6.33 5.66 1.46
CA VAL A 44 7.37 5.17 0.54
C VAL A 44 8.13 4.00 1.15
N LEU A 45 8.42 4.07 2.46
CA LEU A 45 8.91 2.96 3.29
C LEU A 45 7.93 2.78 4.45
N ALA A 46 7.54 1.54 4.72
CA ALA A 46 6.57 1.23 5.77
C ALA A 46 7.03 1.77 7.13
N ARG A 47 6.09 2.36 7.88
CA ARG A 47 6.32 2.96 9.18
C ARG A 47 5.36 2.37 10.20
N GLY A 48 5.92 1.75 11.24
CA GLY A 48 5.18 1.15 12.34
C GLY A 48 4.43 -0.14 12.00
N GLU A 49 3.87 -0.26 10.79
CA GLU A 49 3.10 -1.42 10.33
C GLU A 49 3.30 -1.65 8.83
N VAL A 50 3.39 -2.92 8.42
CA VAL A 50 3.28 -3.35 7.02
C VAL A 50 1.86 -3.85 6.77
N ARG A 51 1.30 -3.52 5.59
CA ARG A 51 -0.10 -3.77 5.24
C ARG A 51 -0.29 -4.72 4.06
N HIS A 52 0.81 -5.11 3.41
CA HIS A 52 0.79 -6.11 2.34
C HIS A 52 2.13 -6.83 2.24
N TYR A 53 2.07 -8.05 1.66
CA TYR A 53 3.28 -8.79 1.31
C TYR A 53 4.16 -7.98 0.34
N GLY A 54 5.46 -7.96 0.57
CA GLY A 54 6.42 -7.23 -0.27
C GLY A 54 6.48 -5.71 0.00
N GLU A 55 5.80 -5.18 1.01
CA GLU A 55 5.91 -3.76 1.36
C GLU A 55 7.34 -3.42 1.77
N ALA A 56 7.91 -2.36 1.17
CA ALA A 56 9.27 -1.92 1.45
C ALA A 56 9.39 -1.31 2.85
N VAL A 57 10.41 -1.70 3.62
CA VAL A 57 10.64 -1.21 5.00
C VAL A 57 11.95 -0.45 5.15
N ALA A 58 12.90 -0.66 4.24
CA ALA A 58 14.18 0.05 4.23
C ALA A 58 14.69 0.17 2.80
N ALA A 59 15.58 1.14 2.57
CA ALA A 59 16.28 1.34 1.32
C ALA A 59 17.78 1.51 1.57
N VAL A 60 18.61 1.01 0.65
CA VAL A 60 20.08 1.09 0.72
C VAL A 60 20.61 1.78 -0.53
N ALA A 61 21.50 2.75 -0.33
CA ALA A 61 22.36 3.31 -1.37
C ALA A 61 23.79 2.85 -1.16
N ALA A 62 24.45 2.35 -2.20
CA ALA A 62 25.80 1.83 -2.15
C ALA A 62 26.55 2.07 -3.47
N ASP A 63 27.89 1.86 -3.46
CA ASP A 63 28.76 2.05 -4.62
C ASP A 63 28.47 1.08 -5.76
N SER A 64 27.86 -0.07 -5.48
CA SER A 64 27.44 -1.03 -6.49
C SER A 64 26.16 -1.75 -6.09
N LEU A 65 25.45 -2.30 -7.08
CA LEU A 65 24.25 -3.11 -6.85
C LEU A 65 24.54 -4.34 -5.98
N GLU A 66 25.71 -4.95 -6.14
CA GLU A 66 26.13 -6.10 -5.33
C GLU A 66 26.25 -5.74 -3.85
N ILE A 67 26.91 -4.62 -3.55
CA ILE A 67 27.05 -4.11 -2.19
C ILE A 67 25.67 -3.76 -1.61
N ALA A 68 24.81 -3.10 -2.39
CA ALA A 68 23.46 -2.76 -1.97
C ALA A 68 22.64 -4.01 -1.61
N ARG A 69 22.68 -5.06 -2.43
CA ARG A 69 21.98 -6.34 -2.15
C ARG A 69 22.51 -6.99 -0.89
N ARG A 70 23.83 -7.10 -0.74
CA ARG A 70 24.43 -7.66 0.49
C ARG A 70 24.04 -6.87 1.73
N ALA A 71 23.98 -5.56 1.64
CA ALA A 71 23.55 -4.71 2.74
C ALA A 71 22.07 -4.91 3.08
N THR A 72 21.19 -5.07 2.09
CA THR A 72 19.77 -5.37 2.36
C THR A 72 19.58 -6.70 3.07
N ASP A 73 20.38 -7.73 2.75
CA ASP A 73 20.36 -9.03 3.41
C ASP A 73 20.87 -8.98 4.87
N MET A 74 21.59 -7.91 5.25
CA MET A 74 22.06 -7.67 6.61
C MET A 74 21.10 -6.87 7.48
N ILE A 75 20.02 -6.35 6.92
CA ILE A 75 18.99 -5.64 7.68
C ILE A 75 18.09 -6.67 8.37
N GLU A 76 18.04 -6.60 9.69
CA GLU A 76 17.19 -7.47 10.49
C GLU A 76 15.90 -6.73 10.87
N VAL A 77 14.75 -7.33 10.56
CA VAL A 77 13.44 -6.76 10.89
C VAL A 77 12.67 -7.74 11.74
N GLU A 78 12.25 -7.27 12.91
CA GLU A 78 11.39 -8.02 13.82
C GLU A 78 9.95 -7.58 13.58
N TYR A 79 9.08 -8.57 13.30
CA TYR A 79 7.67 -8.36 13.04
C TYR A 79 6.80 -9.05 14.07
N GLU A 80 5.70 -8.41 14.43
CA GLU A 80 4.58 -9.01 15.15
C GLU A 80 3.40 -9.16 14.17
N PRO A 81 3.07 -10.39 13.73
CA PRO A 81 1.96 -10.61 12.82
C PRO A 81 0.63 -10.10 13.38
N LEU A 82 -0.15 -9.44 12.54
CA LEU A 82 -1.49 -8.93 12.86
C LEU A 82 -2.54 -9.61 11.95
N PRO A 83 -3.81 -9.68 12.38
CA PRO A 83 -4.88 -10.20 11.54
C PRO A 83 -4.98 -9.41 10.23
N PRO A 84 -4.75 -10.03 9.05
CA PRO A 84 -4.90 -9.37 7.77
C PRO A 84 -6.37 -9.32 7.35
N VAL A 85 -6.72 -8.40 6.46
CA VAL A 85 -8.00 -8.38 5.74
C VAL A 85 -7.71 -8.83 4.31
N LEU A 86 -8.14 -10.05 3.98
CA LEU A 86 -7.78 -10.67 2.70
C LEU A 86 -8.94 -10.68 1.69
N HIS A 87 -10.17 -10.51 2.16
CA HIS A 87 -11.36 -10.52 1.31
C HIS A 87 -12.15 -9.21 1.46
N HIS A 88 -12.60 -8.66 0.33
CA HIS A 88 -13.29 -7.36 0.31
C HIS A 88 -14.65 -7.39 1.05
N MET A 89 -15.35 -8.53 1.09
CA MET A 89 -16.61 -8.66 1.84
C MET A 89 -16.34 -8.70 3.34
N GLU A 90 -15.30 -9.42 3.79
CA GLU A 90 -14.87 -9.44 5.20
C GLU A 90 -14.46 -8.04 5.68
N ALA A 91 -13.88 -7.23 4.78
CA ALA A 91 -13.51 -5.84 5.06
C ALA A 91 -14.72 -4.95 5.40
N LEU A 92 -15.92 -5.33 4.99
CA LEU A 92 -17.16 -4.57 5.23
C LEU A 92 -17.91 -5.03 6.48
N GLU A 93 -17.53 -6.14 7.09
CA GLU A 93 -18.15 -6.67 8.29
C GLU A 93 -17.97 -5.73 9.50
N GLU A 94 -18.93 -5.75 10.39
CA GLU A 94 -18.83 -5.00 11.65
C GLU A 94 -17.68 -5.56 12.50
N GLY A 95 -16.79 -4.67 12.96
CA GLY A 95 -15.61 -5.07 13.73
C GLY A 95 -14.43 -5.59 12.90
N ALA A 96 -14.50 -5.57 11.56
CA ALA A 96 -13.38 -5.91 10.72
C ALA A 96 -12.14 -5.06 11.06
N PRO A 97 -10.93 -5.66 11.07
CA PRO A 97 -9.70 -4.90 11.28
C PRO A 97 -9.56 -3.78 10.26
N LEU A 98 -9.30 -2.56 10.71
CA LEU A 98 -9.07 -1.44 9.80
C LEU A 98 -7.68 -1.53 9.16
N VAL A 99 -7.62 -1.53 7.82
CA VAL A 99 -6.36 -1.46 7.06
C VAL A 99 -5.72 -0.09 7.23
N HIS A 100 -6.55 0.97 7.21
CA HIS A 100 -6.15 2.36 7.41
C HIS A 100 -6.96 3.00 8.53
N PRO A 101 -6.56 2.87 9.81
CA PRO A 101 -7.30 3.46 10.94
C PRO A 101 -7.48 4.98 10.81
N LYS A 102 -6.57 5.66 10.09
CA LYS A 102 -6.58 7.10 9.85
C LYS A 102 -7.16 7.49 8.48
N LEU A 103 -8.02 6.68 7.89
CA LEU A 103 -8.53 6.88 6.53
C LEU A 103 -9.12 8.28 6.30
N GLY A 104 -9.75 8.90 7.31
CA GLY A 104 -10.32 10.24 7.20
C GLY A 104 -9.30 11.41 7.34
N GLU A 105 -8.06 11.13 7.74
CA GLU A 105 -7.02 12.15 7.99
C GLU A 105 -6.06 12.33 6.80
N TYR A 106 -6.11 11.43 5.81
CA TYR A 106 -5.25 11.50 4.64
C TYR A 106 -5.71 12.58 3.66
N GLU A 107 -4.78 13.14 2.91
CA GLU A 107 -5.10 13.93 1.73
C GLU A 107 -5.72 13.03 0.66
N TYR A 108 -6.76 13.52 -0.03
CA TYR A 108 -7.42 12.77 -1.09
C TYR A 108 -8.01 13.68 -2.16
N PHE A 109 -8.24 13.13 -3.35
CA PHE A 109 -8.83 13.85 -4.47
C PHE A 109 -10.34 14.03 -4.29
N LYS A 110 -10.74 15.09 -3.58
CA LYS A 110 -12.11 15.39 -3.17
C LYS A 110 -13.18 15.33 -4.29
N PRO A 111 -12.91 15.73 -5.55
CA PRO A 111 -13.91 15.65 -6.61
C PRO A 111 -14.40 14.23 -6.94
N ALA A 112 -13.59 13.20 -6.66
CA ALA A 112 -13.89 11.82 -7.04
C ALA A 112 -13.93 10.84 -5.88
N PHE A 113 -13.36 11.19 -4.71
CA PHE A 113 -13.23 10.29 -3.57
C PHE A 113 -13.92 10.85 -2.33
N THR A 114 -14.57 9.95 -1.60
CA THR A 114 -15.22 10.25 -0.32
C THR A 114 -14.96 9.08 0.64
N PRO A 115 -13.77 9.04 1.26
CA PRO A 115 -13.43 8.03 2.25
C PRO A 115 -14.41 8.07 3.43
N ARG A 116 -14.71 6.89 4.00
CA ARG A 116 -15.54 6.78 5.20
C ARG A 116 -14.65 6.45 6.41
N PRO A 117 -14.37 7.43 7.28
CA PRO A 117 -13.58 7.21 8.49
C PRO A 117 -14.17 6.09 9.36
N GLY A 118 -13.30 5.30 10.00
CA GLY A 118 -13.72 4.18 10.85
C GLY A 118 -14.21 2.96 10.09
N THR A 119 -14.02 2.91 8.79
CA THR A 119 -14.34 1.76 7.92
C THR A 119 -13.20 1.47 6.95
N ASN A 120 -13.29 0.33 6.24
CA ASN A 120 -12.39 0.01 5.12
C ASN A 120 -12.90 0.54 3.77
N ILE A 121 -13.87 1.46 3.75
CA ILE A 121 -14.45 2.00 2.52
C ILE A 121 -13.66 3.25 2.10
N ALA A 122 -12.76 3.07 1.15
CA ALA A 122 -11.97 4.16 0.59
C ALA A 122 -12.81 5.09 -0.32
N ASN A 123 -13.79 4.54 -1.01
CA ASN A 123 -14.74 5.30 -1.84
C ASN A 123 -16.03 4.52 -2.09
N HIS A 124 -17.10 5.26 -2.41
CA HIS A 124 -18.38 4.69 -2.82
C HIS A 124 -18.95 5.48 -3.99
N THR A 125 -18.78 4.98 -5.20
CA THR A 125 -19.32 5.58 -6.42
C THR A 125 -20.74 5.09 -6.67
N ARG A 126 -21.65 6.02 -6.95
CA ARG A 126 -23.05 5.72 -7.31
C ARG A 126 -23.37 6.29 -8.69
N LEU A 127 -23.68 5.42 -9.62
CA LEU A 127 -24.17 5.78 -10.93
C LEU A 127 -25.67 5.50 -11.00
N ARG A 128 -26.47 6.49 -11.37
CA ARG A 128 -27.91 6.34 -11.51
C ARG A 128 -28.35 6.89 -12.85
N LYS A 129 -29.13 6.12 -13.60
CA LYS A 129 -29.73 6.52 -14.86
C LYS A 129 -31.08 5.85 -15.03
N GLY A 130 -32.11 6.64 -15.38
CA GLY A 130 -33.47 6.15 -15.57
C GLY A 130 -34.21 5.82 -14.25
N ASP A 131 -35.24 5.01 -14.36
CA ASP A 131 -36.11 4.57 -13.26
C ASP A 131 -36.05 3.03 -13.21
N VAL A 132 -35.31 2.52 -12.22
CA VAL A 132 -35.06 1.08 -12.07
C VAL A 132 -36.35 0.34 -11.69
N ASP A 133 -37.17 0.94 -10.82
CA ASP A 133 -38.39 0.31 -10.33
C ASP A 133 -39.42 0.14 -11.47
N LYS A 134 -39.57 1.16 -12.33
CA LYS A 134 -40.36 1.05 -13.54
C LYS A 134 -39.78 0.02 -14.53
N GLY A 135 -38.46 -0.05 -14.63
CA GLY A 135 -37.78 -1.06 -15.45
C GLY A 135 -38.16 -2.47 -15.02
N PHE A 136 -38.02 -2.79 -13.75
CA PHE A 136 -38.41 -4.09 -13.20
C PHE A 136 -39.91 -4.37 -13.36
N ALA A 137 -40.77 -3.40 -13.07
CA ALA A 137 -42.22 -3.58 -13.20
C ALA A 137 -42.68 -3.83 -14.66
N ALA A 138 -41.95 -3.31 -15.65
CA ALA A 138 -42.22 -3.51 -17.08
C ALA A 138 -41.54 -4.75 -17.68
N SER A 139 -40.69 -5.46 -16.93
CA SER A 139 -39.93 -6.59 -17.41
C SER A 139 -40.77 -7.88 -17.35
N GLU A 140 -40.79 -8.64 -18.45
CA GLU A 140 -41.40 -9.97 -18.48
C GLU A 140 -40.59 -11.00 -17.67
N TRP A 141 -39.26 -10.84 -17.68
CA TRP A 141 -38.32 -11.73 -16.98
C TRP A 141 -37.34 -10.92 -16.15
N VAL A 142 -37.16 -11.33 -14.89
CA VAL A 142 -36.14 -10.77 -13.98
C VAL A 142 -35.19 -11.91 -13.57
N ILE A 143 -33.90 -11.74 -13.85
CA ILE A 143 -32.87 -12.71 -13.47
C ILE A 143 -31.91 -12.01 -12.50
N GLU A 144 -31.76 -12.59 -11.32
CA GLU A 144 -30.81 -12.15 -10.30
C GLU A 144 -29.70 -13.21 -10.15
N ARG A 145 -28.45 -12.79 -10.22
CA ARG A 145 -27.27 -13.63 -10.05
C ARG A 145 -26.14 -12.84 -9.39
N GLU A 146 -25.38 -13.53 -8.58
CA GLU A 146 -24.16 -13.01 -7.98
C GLU A 146 -22.95 -13.60 -8.71
N TYR A 147 -21.99 -12.74 -9.06
CA TYR A 147 -20.73 -13.09 -9.70
C TYR A 147 -19.57 -12.56 -8.91
N THR A 148 -18.55 -13.38 -8.65
CA THR A 148 -17.33 -12.99 -7.97
C THR A 148 -16.12 -13.23 -8.86
N ASN A 149 -15.21 -12.25 -8.88
CA ASN A 149 -13.92 -12.36 -9.55
C ASN A 149 -12.79 -12.36 -8.51
N PRO A 150 -11.80 -13.24 -8.64
CA PRO A 150 -10.62 -13.18 -7.78
C PRO A 150 -9.78 -11.94 -8.09
N SER A 151 -9.01 -11.48 -7.10
CA SER A 151 -7.96 -10.49 -7.33
C SER A 151 -6.89 -11.08 -8.25
N VAL A 152 -6.44 -10.30 -9.22
CA VAL A 152 -5.45 -10.73 -10.22
C VAL A 152 -4.25 -9.79 -10.17
N GLN A 153 -3.05 -10.37 -10.14
CA GLN A 153 -1.80 -9.63 -10.34
C GLN A 153 -1.58 -9.43 -11.85
N HIS A 154 -1.30 -8.21 -12.27
CA HIS A 154 -1.12 -7.86 -13.69
C HIS A 154 0.08 -8.54 -14.33
N VAL A 155 1.15 -8.76 -13.58
CA VAL A 155 2.40 -9.41 -14.02
C VAL A 155 2.87 -8.89 -15.39
N PRO A 156 3.08 -7.57 -15.58
CA PRO A 156 3.59 -7.04 -16.83
C PRO A 156 4.99 -7.61 -17.10
N MET A 157 5.30 -7.92 -18.37
CA MET A 157 6.63 -8.38 -18.74
C MET A 157 7.69 -7.29 -18.60
N GLU A 158 7.31 -6.03 -18.82
CA GLU A 158 8.17 -4.88 -18.59
C GLU A 158 8.15 -4.50 -17.10
N THR A 159 9.35 -4.40 -16.49
CA THR A 159 9.49 -3.96 -15.11
C THR A 159 9.51 -2.44 -15.02
N HIS A 160 9.01 -1.90 -13.91
CA HIS A 160 9.14 -0.47 -13.64
C HIS A 160 10.60 -0.09 -13.42
N VAL A 161 11.06 0.94 -14.13
CA VAL A 161 12.42 1.48 -13.98
C VAL A 161 12.33 2.99 -13.80
N ALA A 162 13.08 3.52 -12.86
CA ALA A 162 13.31 4.95 -12.69
C ALA A 162 14.82 5.23 -12.66
N VAL A 163 15.27 6.21 -13.45
CA VAL A 163 16.65 6.70 -13.41
C VAL A 163 16.60 8.13 -12.92
N VAL A 164 17.34 8.40 -11.85
CA VAL A 164 17.37 9.72 -11.22
C VAL A 164 18.80 10.22 -11.16
N GLU A 165 19.03 11.44 -11.62
CA GLU A 165 20.30 12.14 -11.53
C GLU A 165 20.15 13.36 -10.60
N TRP A 166 20.94 13.41 -9.56
CA TRP A 166 20.99 14.59 -8.70
C TRP A 166 21.81 15.69 -9.36
N LYS A 167 21.23 16.88 -9.53
CA LYS A 167 21.92 18.07 -10.02
C LYS A 167 22.09 19.08 -8.89
N SER A 168 23.20 19.82 -8.91
CA SER A 168 23.46 20.90 -7.93
C SER A 168 22.37 21.96 -8.03
N GLY A 169 21.82 22.40 -6.90
CA GLY A 169 20.76 23.42 -6.82
C GLY A 169 19.35 22.87 -6.65
N ASP A 170 19.21 21.73 -5.96
CA ASP A 170 17.91 21.09 -5.64
C ASP A 170 17.03 20.71 -6.86
N GLN A 171 17.65 20.58 -8.04
CA GLN A 171 17.00 20.04 -9.23
C GLN A 171 17.29 18.55 -9.37
N VAL A 172 16.24 17.78 -9.64
CA VAL A 172 16.28 16.32 -9.88
C VAL A 172 15.95 16.05 -11.33
#